data_be1979101f5fb4d9a09d2630483f2905
#
_entry.id   be1979101f5fb4d9a09d2630483f2905
#
_cell.length_a   1.000
_cell.length_b   1.000
_cell.length_c   1.000
_cell.angle_alpha   90.00
_cell.angle_beta   90.00
_cell.angle_gamma   90.00
#
_symmetry.space_group_name_H-M   'P 1'
#
loop_
_entity.id
_entity.type
_entity.pdbx_description
1 polymer ?
#
loop_
_entity_poly.entity_id
_entity_poly.type
_entity_poly.pdbx_seq_one_letter_code
_entity_poly.pdbx_strand_id
1 'polypeptide(L)'
;NRNRTMIEYGYQRALGELTEYLGNMDIALEKGQYATSPNQLEGLASKLQREAGFAKNALSRLPLNGDELSGTYRFLSQVGNFCATLSKRVAEGGQITEEETASLQKLAAYASDLTDRLAAMESALAAGQLQLGEVAQVANQQGVDADFPSLTDGFLEMEQGFEDYPTLNYDGPFSDHILQQEPKLLTGKEL
;
A
#
# COMPACT_ATOMS: atom_id res chain seq x y z
N ASN A 1 -6.05 31.55 10.81
CA ASN A 1 -5.64 31.95 9.47
C ASN A 1 -6.40 31.13 8.43
N ARG A 2 -7.07 31.83 7.50
CA ARG A 2 -7.94 31.20 6.49
C ARG A 2 -7.21 30.20 5.61
N ASN A 3 -5.96 30.51 5.19
CA ASN A 3 -5.15 29.62 4.37
C ASN A 3 -4.75 28.35 5.11
N ARG A 4 -4.43 28.45 6.38
CA ARG A 4 -4.07 27.32 7.24
C ARG A 4 -5.26 26.36 7.40
N THR A 5 -6.45 26.89 7.64
CA THR A 5 -7.68 26.10 7.76
C THR A 5 -7.98 25.35 6.47
N MET A 6 -7.79 26.00 5.30
CA MET A 6 -8.01 25.37 3.99
C MET A 6 -7.00 24.25 3.73
N ILE A 7 -5.74 24.42 4.10
CA ILE A 7 -4.68 23.42 3.95
C ILE A 7 -5.00 22.20 4.84
N GLU A 8 -5.35 22.43 6.10
CA GLU A 8 -5.72 21.37 7.04
C GLU A 8 -6.93 20.60 6.56
N TYR A 9 -7.93 21.27 6.03
CA TYR A 9 -9.13 20.64 5.46
C TYR A 9 -8.77 19.77 4.25
N GLY A 10 -7.87 20.25 3.39
CA GLY A 10 -7.38 19.50 2.24
C GLY A 10 -6.66 18.21 2.65
N TYR A 11 -5.85 18.27 3.71
CA TYR A 11 -5.15 17.10 4.23
C TYR A 11 -6.09 16.11 4.90
N GLN A 12 -7.08 16.59 5.65
CA GLN A 12 -8.11 15.74 6.25
C GLN A 12 -8.89 14.99 5.16
N ARG A 13 -9.23 15.69 4.09
CA ARG A 13 -9.93 15.10 2.95
C ARG A 13 -9.08 14.05 2.25
N ALA A 14 -7.81 14.34 2.01
CA ALA A 14 -6.90 13.39 1.38
C ALA A 14 -6.71 12.13 2.25
N LEU A 15 -6.58 12.30 3.56
CA LEU A 15 -6.46 11.18 4.49
C LEU A 15 -7.75 10.35 4.53
N GLY A 16 -8.92 11.00 4.52
CA GLY A 16 -10.22 10.32 4.45
C GLY A 16 -10.39 9.51 3.17
N GLU A 17 -10.00 10.06 2.03
CA GLU A 17 -10.01 9.35 0.75
C GLU A 17 -9.06 8.16 0.77
N LEU A 18 -7.84 8.33 1.29
CA LEU A 18 -6.86 7.26 1.42
C LEU A 18 -7.42 6.11 2.27
N THR A 19 -8.03 6.44 3.41
CA THR A 19 -8.68 5.46 4.30
C THR A 19 -9.78 4.70 3.57
N GLU A 20 -10.60 5.39 2.78
CA GLU A 20 -11.67 4.79 2.01
C GLU A 20 -11.14 3.80 0.97
N TYR A 21 -10.14 4.21 0.19
CA TYR A 21 -9.57 3.35 -0.85
C TYR A 21 -8.86 2.14 -0.27
N LEU A 22 -8.10 2.31 0.82
CA LEU A 22 -7.48 1.20 1.53
C LEU A 22 -8.53 0.27 2.14
N GLY A 23 -9.64 0.82 2.64
CA GLY A 23 -10.78 0.03 3.13
C GLY A 23 -11.40 -0.82 2.04
N ASN A 24 -11.54 -0.27 0.83
CA ASN A 24 -12.03 -1.01 -0.34
C ASN A 24 -11.08 -2.15 -0.72
N MET A 25 -9.76 -1.91 -0.65
CA MET A 25 -8.75 -2.94 -0.89
C MET A 25 -8.78 -4.03 0.19
N ASP A 26 -8.94 -3.63 1.45
CA ASP A 26 -9.08 -4.54 2.59
C ASP A 26 -10.26 -5.50 2.38
N ILE A 27 -11.43 -4.96 2.05
CA ILE A 27 -12.63 -5.75 1.79
C ILE A 27 -12.41 -6.71 0.61
N ALA A 28 -11.78 -6.21 -0.48
CA ALA A 28 -11.50 -7.00 -1.66
C ALA A 28 -10.55 -8.17 -1.34
N LEU A 29 -9.48 -7.91 -0.60
CA LEU A 29 -8.51 -8.93 -0.20
C LEU A 29 -9.10 -9.93 0.79
N GLU A 30 -9.91 -9.48 1.75
CA GLU A 30 -10.57 -10.35 2.70
C GLU A 30 -11.44 -11.39 1.98
N LYS A 31 -12.21 -10.95 0.99
CA LYS A 31 -13.04 -11.82 0.18
C LYS A 31 -12.23 -12.64 -0.82
N GLY A 32 -11.19 -12.05 -1.40
CA GLY A 32 -10.43 -12.62 -2.50
C GLY A 32 -9.23 -13.46 -2.11
N GLN A 33 -8.81 -13.46 -0.83
CA GLN A 33 -7.62 -14.20 -0.39
C GLN A 33 -7.73 -15.72 -0.60
N TYR A 34 -8.95 -16.22 -0.74
CA TYR A 34 -9.23 -17.64 -1.00
C TYR A 34 -9.59 -17.91 -2.46
N ALA A 35 -9.45 -16.92 -3.34
CA ALA A 35 -9.74 -17.07 -4.75
C ALA A 35 -8.81 -18.10 -5.39
N THR A 36 -9.37 -18.99 -6.21
CA THR A 36 -8.64 -20.06 -6.89
C THR A 36 -8.86 -20.07 -8.40
N SER A 37 -9.93 -19.45 -8.90
CA SER A 37 -10.21 -19.40 -10.33
C SER A 37 -9.53 -18.21 -10.99
N PRO A 38 -9.17 -18.33 -12.30
CA PRO A 38 -8.58 -17.19 -13.03
C PRO A 38 -9.47 -15.95 -13.02
N ASN A 39 -10.79 -16.12 -13.18
CA ASN A 39 -11.73 -15.00 -13.21
C ASN A 39 -11.80 -14.28 -11.87
N GLN A 40 -11.80 -15.01 -10.77
CA GLN A 40 -11.81 -14.42 -9.42
C GLN A 40 -10.52 -13.63 -9.16
N LEU A 41 -9.38 -14.20 -9.54
CA LEU A 41 -8.07 -13.55 -9.36
C LEU A 41 -7.93 -12.32 -10.26
N GLU A 42 -8.43 -12.38 -11.49
CA GLU A 42 -8.41 -11.24 -12.41
C GLU A 42 -9.31 -10.10 -11.91
N GLY A 43 -10.49 -10.43 -11.43
CA GLY A 43 -11.40 -9.46 -10.81
C GLY A 43 -10.79 -8.80 -9.59
N LEU A 44 -10.14 -9.59 -8.73
CA LEU A 44 -9.41 -9.08 -7.57
C LEU A 44 -8.27 -8.16 -8.00
N ALA A 45 -7.45 -8.59 -8.97
CA ALA A 45 -6.34 -7.79 -9.49
C ALA A 45 -6.80 -6.45 -10.03
N SER A 46 -7.85 -6.46 -10.85
CA SER A 46 -8.40 -5.23 -11.45
C SER A 46 -8.91 -4.26 -10.39
N LYS A 47 -9.61 -4.77 -9.40
CA LYS A 47 -10.14 -3.94 -8.31
C LYS A 47 -9.01 -3.36 -7.47
N LEU A 48 -8.02 -4.16 -7.11
CA LEU A 48 -6.86 -3.71 -6.34
C LEU A 48 -6.05 -2.65 -7.08
N GLN A 49 -5.82 -2.85 -8.38
CA GLN A 49 -5.09 -1.88 -9.20
C GLN A 49 -5.83 -0.54 -9.30
N ARG A 50 -7.14 -0.57 -9.45
CA ARG A 50 -7.96 0.64 -9.51
C ARG A 50 -7.94 1.39 -8.17
N GLU A 51 -8.23 0.71 -7.08
CA GLU A 51 -8.26 1.32 -5.76
C GLU A 51 -6.85 1.79 -5.33
N ALA A 52 -5.82 1.02 -5.66
CA ALA A 52 -4.43 1.41 -5.40
C ALA A 52 -4.05 2.69 -6.17
N GLY A 53 -4.53 2.86 -7.39
CA GLY A 53 -4.31 4.08 -8.17
C GLY A 53 -4.93 5.30 -7.49
N PHE A 54 -6.16 5.17 -7.02
CA PHE A 54 -6.83 6.23 -6.26
C PHE A 54 -6.12 6.50 -4.92
N ALA A 55 -5.70 5.45 -4.24
CA ALA A 55 -4.96 5.58 -2.98
C ALA A 55 -3.63 6.31 -3.17
N LYS A 56 -2.88 6.01 -4.22
CA LYS A 56 -1.63 6.71 -4.55
C LYS A 56 -1.88 8.19 -4.81
N ASN A 57 -2.97 8.52 -5.51
CA ASN A 57 -3.35 9.91 -5.76
C ASN A 57 -3.63 10.64 -4.45
N ALA A 58 -4.42 10.05 -3.56
CA ALA A 58 -4.71 10.63 -2.24
C ALA A 58 -3.43 10.81 -1.42
N LEU A 59 -2.56 9.80 -1.43
CA LEU A 59 -1.29 9.82 -0.72
C LEU A 59 -0.37 10.95 -1.21
N SER A 60 -0.36 11.23 -2.51
CA SER A 60 0.45 12.31 -3.10
C SER A 60 0.01 13.70 -2.65
N ARG A 61 -1.19 13.85 -2.15
CA ARG A 61 -1.72 15.13 -1.65
C ARG A 61 -1.42 15.37 -0.17
N LEU A 62 -0.82 14.40 0.51
CA LEU A 62 -0.42 14.53 1.90
C LEU A 62 0.99 15.15 2.01
N PRO A 63 1.30 15.89 3.10
CA PRO A 63 2.60 16.56 3.27
C PRO A 63 3.66 15.59 3.76
N LEU A 64 3.95 14.56 2.97
CA LEU A 64 4.85 13.46 3.32
C LEU A 64 5.90 13.29 2.23
N ASN A 65 7.11 12.96 2.64
CA ASN A 65 8.23 12.69 1.73
C ASN A 65 8.18 11.24 1.22
N GLY A 66 8.74 11.02 0.02
CA GLY A 66 8.75 9.70 -0.60
C GLY A 66 9.45 8.63 0.24
N ASP A 67 10.50 8.99 0.96
CA ASP A 67 11.25 8.06 1.82
C ASP A 67 10.40 7.55 2.99
N GLU A 68 9.46 8.36 3.48
CA GLU A 68 8.57 8.02 4.59
C GLU A 68 7.43 7.09 4.16
N LEU A 69 7.25 6.89 2.84
CA LEU A 69 6.12 6.20 2.25
C LEU A 69 6.52 5.02 1.38
N SER A 70 7.80 4.64 1.37
CA SER A 70 8.32 3.63 0.44
C SER A 70 7.60 2.30 0.55
N GLY A 71 7.31 1.84 1.78
CA GLY A 71 6.58 0.60 2.02
C GLY A 71 5.13 0.67 1.57
N THR A 72 4.47 1.79 1.86
CA THR A 72 3.08 2.00 1.45
C THR A 72 2.96 2.05 -0.08
N TYR A 73 3.83 2.79 -0.76
CA TYR A 73 3.86 2.82 -2.23
C TYR A 73 4.16 1.45 -2.82
N ARG A 74 5.09 0.71 -2.23
CA ARG A 74 5.40 -0.66 -2.67
C ARG A 74 4.19 -1.56 -2.55
N PHE A 75 3.50 -1.54 -1.41
CA PHE A 75 2.26 -2.30 -1.23
C PHE A 75 1.23 -1.94 -2.31
N LEU A 76 0.96 -0.65 -2.49
CA LEU A 76 -0.03 -0.18 -3.46
C LEU A 76 0.34 -0.54 -4.90
N SER A 77 1.64 -0.55 -5.22
CA SER A 77 2.11 -0.87 -6.56
C SER A 77 2.14 -2.36 -6.85
N GLN A 78 2.34 -3.20 -5.83
CA GLN A 78 2.64 -4.61 -6.01
C GLN A 78 1.44 -5.53 -5.82
N VAL A 79 0.49 -5.15 -4.96
CA VAL A 79 -0.60 -6.06 -4.58
C VAL A 79 -1.47 -6.47 -5.76
N GLY A 80 -1.86 -5.53 -6.62
CA GLY A 80 -2.67 -5.82 -7.82
C GLY A 80 -1.90 -6.65 -8.84
N ASN A 81 -0.64 -6.32 -9.05
CA ASN A 81 0.23 -7.04 -9.98
C ASN A 81 0.48 -8.49 -9.54
N PHE A 82 0.62 -8.71 -8.23
CA PHE A 82 0.73 -10.06 -7.67
C PHE A 82 -0.50 -10.90 -8.03
N CYS A 83 -1.70 -10.36 -7.80
CA CYS A 83 -2.95 -11.05 -8.13
C CYS A 83 -3.11 -11.27 -9.64
N ALA A 84 -2.70 -10.31 -10.46
CA ALA A 84 -2.73 -10.44 -11.92
C ALA A 84 -1.79 -11.55 -12.40
N THR A 85 -0.61 -11.66 -11.82
CA THR A 85 0.36 -12.72 -12.11
C THR A 85 -0.19 -14.10 -11.76
N LEU A 86 -0.83 -14.23 -10.61
CA LEU A 86 -1.48 -15.48 -10.19
C LEU A 86 -2.62 -15.84 -11.15
N SER A 87 -3.45 -14.88 -11.54
CA SER A 87 -4.53 -15.07 -12.49
C SER A 87 -4.03 -15.63 -13.81
N LYS A 88 -2.98 -15.03 -14.35
CA LYS A 88 -2.36 -15.44 -15.60
C LYS A 88 -1.84 -16.89 -15.53
N ARG A 89 -1.13 -17.21 -14.45
CA ARG A 89 -0.58 -18.55 -14.27
C ARG A 89 -1.68 -19.61 -14.19
N VAL A 90 -2.74 -19.35 -13.42
CA VAL A 90 -3.86 -20.28 -13.28
C VAL A 90 -4.61 -20.44 -14.62
N ALA A 91 -4.76 -19.36 -15.37
CA ALA A 91 -5.36 -19.39 -16.71
C ALA A 91 -4.54 -20.24 -17.69
N GLU A 92 -3.24 -20.31 -17.51
CA GLU A 92 -2.32 -21.12 -18.33
C GLU A 92 -2.18 -22.58 -17.85
N GLY A 93 -3.00 -22.98 -16.88
CA GLY A 93 -3.00 -24.34 -16.33
C GLY A 93 -2.12 -24.56 -15.11
N GLY A 94 -1.48 -23.51 -14.60
CA GLY A 94 -0.70 -23.58 -13.37
C GLY A 94 -1.58 -23.57 -12.13
N GLN A 95 -0.95 -23.77 -10.99
CA GLN A 95 -1.62 -23.77 -9.69
C GLN A 95 -1.02 -22.70 -8.78
N ILE A 96 -1.84 -22.21 -7.85
CA ILE A 96 -1.38 -21.33 -6.79
C ILE A 96 -0.62 -22.18 -5.76
N THR A 97 0.60 -21.78 -5.42
CA THR A 97 1.41 -22.47 -4.40
C THR A 97 0.91 -22.14 -3.00
N GLU A 98 1.27 -22.96 -2.02
CA GLU A 98 0.96 -22.71 -0.61
C GLU A 98 1.61 -21.39 -0.14
N GLU A 99 2.80 -21.08 -0.61
CA GLU A 99 3.51 -19.82 -0.30
C GLU A 99 2.74 -18.61 -0.84
N GLU A 100 2.20 -18.73 -2.04
CA GLU A 100 1.40 -17.67 -2.67
C GLU A 100 0.08 -17.46 -1.96
N THR A 101 -0.57 -18.53 -1.53
CA THR A 101 -1.78 -18.45 -0.70
C THR A 101 -1.46 -17.76 0.63
N ALA A 102 -0.37 -18.13 1.27
CA ALA A 102 0.09 -17.49 2.50
C ALA A 102 0.39 -16.00 2.27
N SER A 103 0.96 -15.65 1.13
CA SER A 103 1.24 -14.26 0.76
C SER A 103 -0.06 -13.46 0.59
N LEU A 104 -1.09 -14.03 -0.04
CA LEU A 104 -2.41 -13.39 -0.16
C LEU A 104 -3.02 -13.13 1.22
N GLN A 105 -2.93 -14.10 2.12
CA GLN A 105 -3.43 -13.95 3.48
C GLN A 105 -2.69 -12.86 4.24
N LYS A 106 -1.37 -12.79 4.09
CA LYS A 106 -0.56 -11.72 4.69
C LYS A 106 -0.90 -10.35 4.11
N LEU A 107 -1.10 -10.27 2.80
CA LEU A 107 -1.52 -9.02 2.15
C LEU A 107 -2.87 -8.55 2.68
N ALA A 108 -3.82 -9.46 2.85
CA ALA A 108 -5.13 -9.15 3.44
C ALA A 108 -4.98 -8.62 4.87
N ALA A 109 -4.11 -9.25 5.68
CA ALA A 109 -3.82 -8.81 7.04
C ALA A 109 -3.17 -7.41 7.04
N TYR A 110 -2.23 -7.15 6.14
CA TYR A 110 -1.62 -5.83 5.99
C TYR A 110 -2.63 -4.75 5.60
N ALA A 111 -3.49 -5.04 4.64
CA ALA A 111 -4.52 -4.09 4.20
C ALA A 111 -5.46 -3.74 5.36
N SER A 112 -5.85 -4.73 6.16
CA SER A 112 -6.69 -4.54 7.33
C SER A 112 -6.00 -3.68 8.37
N ASP A 113 -4.74 -3.98 8.68
CA ASP A 113 -3.94 -3.21 9.66
C ASP A 113 -3.73 -1.77 9.20
N LEU A 114 -3.37 -1.56 7.93
CA LEU A 114 -3.21 -0.23 7.35
C LEU A 114 -4.50 0.58 7.42
N THR A 115 -5.62 -0.05 7.07
CA THR A 115 -6.94 0.59 7.10
C THR A 115 -7.29 1.03 8.53
N ASP A 116 -7.07 0.17 9.51
CA ASP A 116 -7.35 0.47 10.93
C ASP A 116 -6.47 1.64 11.42
N ARG A 117 -5.19 1.63 11.08
CA ARG A 117 -4.24 2.69 11.47
C ARG A 117 -4.59 4.03 10.81
N LEU A 118 -4.96 4.01 9.53
CA LEU A 118 -5.39 5.21 8.79
C LEU A 118 -6.69 5.77 9.36
N ALA A 119 -7.65 4.91 9.68
CA ALA A 119 -8.89 5.31 10.31
C ALA A 119 -8.66 5.95 11.68
N ALA A 120 -7.73 5.39 12.47
CA ALA A 120 -7.33 5.96 13.75
C ALA A 120 -6.67 7.34 13.59
N MET A 121 -5.79 7.49 12.59
CA MET A 121 -5.17 8.78 12.28
C MET A 121 -6.19 9.82 11.83
N GLU A 122 -7.15 9.41 10.99
CA GLU A 122 -8.23 10.29 10.54
C GLU A 122 -9.06 10.79 11.73
N SER A 123 -9.44 9.90 12.63
CA SER A 123 -10.18 10.25 13.85
C SER A 123 -9.37 11.17 14.75
N ALA A 124 -8.10 10.88 14.93
CA ALA A 124 -7.19 11.70 15.76
C ALA A 124 -7.01 13.10 15.16
N LEU A 125 -6.89 13.20 13.84
CA LEU A 125 -6.77 14.49 13.15
C LEU A 125 -8.06 15.30 13.29
N ALA A 126 -9.22 14.69 13.14
CA ALA A 126 -10.51 15.34 13.30
C ALA A 126 -10.75 15.82 14.74
N ALA A 127 -10.22 15.07 15.73
CA ALA A 127 -10.34 15.43 17.14
C ALA A 127 -9.25 16.42 17.61
N GLY A 128 -8.34 16.83 16.72
CA GLY A 128 -7.21 17.71 17.08
C GLY A 128 -6.10 17.01 17.85
N GLN A 129 -6.12 15.68 17.91
CA GLN A 129 -5.13 14.86 18.63
C GLN A 129 -3.95 14.45 17.77
N LEU A 130 -4.01 14.70 16.46
CA LEU A 130 -2.92 14.48 15.52
C LEU A 130 -2.62 15.80 14.85
N GLN A 131 -1.34 16.17 14.79
CA GLN A 131 -0.90 17.42 14.17
C GLN A 131 -0.34 17.14 12.79
N LEU A 132 -0.57 18.08 11.87
CA LEU A 132 0.12 18.10 10.59
C LEU A 132 1.59 18.45 10.82
N GLY A 133 2.51 17.85 10.05
CA GLY A 133 3.95 17.99 10.28
C GLY A 133 4.44 19.43 10.34
N GLU A 134 3.94 20.31 9.47
CA GLU A 134 4.29 21.73 9.47
C GLU A 134 3.85 22.44 10.75
N VAL A 135 2.68 22.09 11.27
CA VAL A 135 2.14 22.65 12.51
C VAL A 135 2.99 22.19 13.70
N ALA A 136 3.40 20.92 13.70
CA ALA A 136 4.27 20.38 14.73
C ALA A 136 5.64 21.08 14.76
N GLN A 137 6.24 21.38 13.60
CA GLN A 137 7.49 22.09 13.51
C GLN A 137 7.38 23.52 14.07
N VAL A 138 6.32 24.23 13.72
CA VAL A 138 6.05 25.57 14.22
C VAL A 138 5.83 25.55 15.74
N ALA A 139 5.07 24.58 16.24
CA ALA A 139 4.83 24.42 17.66
C ALA A 139 6.12 24.12 18.43
N ASN A 140 6.99 23.26 17.88
CA ASN A 140 8.29 22.97 18.48
C ASN A 140 9.22 24.17 18.49
N GLN A 141 9.20 24.97 17.42
CA GLN A 141 9.98 26.22 17.36
C GLN A 141 9.51 27.28 18.38
N GLN A 142 8.22 27.24 18.70
CA GLN A 142 7.62 28.15 19.67
C GLN A 142 7.73 27.64 21.13
N GLY A 143 8.32 26.46 21.33
CA GLY A 143 8.42 25.86 22.65
C GLY A 143 7.12 25.37 23.24
N VAL A 144 6.10 25.19 22.41
CA VAL A 144 4.83 24.58 22.80
C VAL A 144 5.01 23.07 22.77
N ASP A 145 4.86 22.41 23.91
CA ASP A 145 4.86 20.96 24.02
C ASP A 145 3.70 20.42 23.20
N ALA A 146 4.01 19.86 22.04
CA ALA A 146 3.02 19.12 21.26
C ALA A 146 2.97 17.70 21.80
N ASP A 147 2.10 17.45 22.77
CA ASP A 147 1.86 16.12 23.37
C ASP A 147 1.27 15.12 22.36
N PHE A 148 0.98 15.56 21.14
CA PHE A 148 0.32 14.73 20.15
C PHE A 148 1.27 14.37 19.01
N PRO A 149 1.24 13.10 18.54
CA PRO A 149 2.06 12.69 17.40
C PRO A 149 1.67 13.48 16.14
N SER A 150 2.65 13.69 15.26
CA SER A 150 2.39 14.30 13.95
C SER A 150 1.86 13.24 12.97
N LEU A 151 1.27 13.73 11.88
CA LEU A 151 0.88 12.86 10.77
C LEU A 151 2.09 12.08 10.23
N THR A 152 3.25 12.73 10.13
CA THR A 152 4.50 12.12 9.71
C THR A 152 4.90 10.96 10.64
N ASP A 153 4.82 11.17 11.96
CA ASP A 153 5.13 10.12 12.95
C ASP A 153 4.19 8.93 12.82
N GLY A 154 2.91 9.16 12.54
CA GLY A 154 1.93 8.10 12.32
C GLY A 154 2.28 7.24 11.10
N PHE A 155 2.70 7.86 10.00
CA PHE A 155 3.13 7.13 8.81
C PHE A 155 4.47 6.43 9.00
N LEU A 156 5.41 7.03 9.73
CA LEU A 156 6.68 6.37 10.06
C LEU A 156 6.46 5.11 10.89
N GLU A 157 5.54 5.15 11.84
CA GLU A 157 5.17 3.97 12.62
C GLU A 157 4.56 2.88 11.73
N MET A 158 3.71 3.25 10.77
CA MET A 158 3.18 2.32 9.77
C MET A 158 4.29 1.69 8.95
N GLU A 159 5.26 2.49 8.50
CA GLU A 159 6.39 2.02 7.68
C GLU A 159 7.26 0.99 8.41
N GLN A 160 7.41 1.11 9.72
CA GLN A 160 8.12 0.11 10.53
C GLN A 160 7.48 -1.28 10.42
N GLY A 161 6.16 -1.35 10.30
CA GLY A 161 5.43 -2.61 10.09
C GLY A 161 5.76 -3.28 8.76
N PHE A 162 6.27 -2.54 7.78
CA PHE A 162 6.66 -3.10 6.47
C PHE A 162 8.03 -3.76 6.47
N GLU A 163 8.83 -3.67 7.53
CA GLU A 163 10.10 -4.40 7.63
C GLU A 163 9.87 -5.91 7.57
N ASP A 164 8.77 -6.38 8.18
CA ASP A 164 8.37 -7.79 8.16
C ASP A 164 7.46 -8.12 6.96
N TYR A 165 7.25 -7.16 6.07
CA TYR A 165 6.44 -7.36 4.88
C TYR A 165 7.10 -8.44 4.02
N PRO A 166 6.36 -9.52 3.69
CA PRO A 166 6.94 -10.53 2.83
C PRO A 166 7.35 -9.87 1.53
N THR A 167 8.61 -10.04 1.18
CA THR A 167 9.06 -9.64 -0.14
C THR A 167 8.18 -10.40 -1.11
N LEU A 168 7.19 -9.73 -1.66
CA LEU A 168 6.35 -10.32 -2.67
C LEU A 168 7.21 -10.51 -3.89
N ASN A 169 7.78 -11.68 -4.00
CA ASN A 169 8.52 -12.11 -5.18
C ASN A 169 7.54 -12.42 -6.33
N TYR A 170 6.55 -11.53 -6.54
CA TYR A 170 5.80 -11.63 -7.80
C TYR A 170 6.72 -11.26 -8.96
N ASP A 171 7.72 -10.43 -8.71
CA ASP A 171 8.84 -10.21 -9.63
C ASP A 171 9.77 -11.43 -9.65
N GLY A 172 9.83 -12.22 -8.57
CA GLY A 172 10.71 -13.35 -8.42
C GLY A 172 10.51 -14.42 -9.49
N PRO A 173 9.35 -15.07 -9.59
CA PRO A 173 9.14 -16.09 -10.63
C PRO A 173 9.17 -15.52 -12.04
N PHE A 174 8.81 -14.27 -12.23
CA PHE A 174 8.79 -13.60 -13.53
C PHE A 174 10.13 -12.99 -13.88
N SER A 175 10.75 -12.22 -12.99
CA SER A 175 12.05 -11.63 -13.25
C SER A 175 13.14 -12.70 -13.28
N ASP A 176 13.11 -13.68 -12.39
CA ASP A 176 14.05 -14.79 -12.42
C ASP A 176 13.90 -15.60 -13.71
N HIS A 177 12.67 -15.80 -14.16
CA HIS A 177 12.41 -16.52 -15.40
C HIS A 177 12.88 -15.73 -16.62
N ILE A 178 12.65 -14.43 -16.65
CA ILE A 178 13.12 -13.55 -17.72
C ILE A 178 14.65 -13.43 -17.68
N LEU A 179 15.23 -13.21 -16.52
CA LEU A 179 16.67 -13.10 -16.33
C LEU A 179 17.40 -14.41 -16.64
N GLN A 180 16.78 -15.55 -16.38
CA GLN A 180 17.32 -16.84 -16.75
C GLN A 180 17.18 -17.16 -18.24
N GLN A 181 16.15 -16.63 -18.89
CA GLN A 181 15.95 -16.83 -20.32
C GLN A 181 16.90 -16.01 -21.17
N GLU A 182 17.21 -14.78 -20.78
CA GLU A 182 18.13 -13.91 -21.53
C GLU A 182 19.54 -14.52 -21.68
N PRO A 183 20.18 -15.02 -20.60
CA PRO A 183 21.47 -15.67 -20.75
C PRO A 183 21.42 -16.95 -21.58
N LYS A 184 20.33 -17.70 -21.51
CA LYS A 184 20.16 -18.90 -22.32
C LYS A 184 20.00 -18.60 -23.81
N LEU A 185 19.31 -17.51 -24.13
CA LEU A 185 19.15 -17.06 -25.49
C LEU A 185 20.48 -16.56 -26.08
N LEU A 186 21.28 -15.89 -25.26
CA LEU A 186 22.61 -15.42 -25.66
C LEU A 186 23.58 -16.57 -25.87
N THR A 187 23.58 -17.56 -24.96
CA THR A 187 24.41 -18.75 -25.10
C THR A 187 23.99 -19.63 -26.29
N GLY A 188 22.70 -19.65 -26.60
CA GLY A 188 22.17 -20.36 -27.76
C GLY A 188 22.59 -19.77 -29.10
N LYS A 189 22.98 -18.50 -29.13
CA LYS A 189 23.46 -17.82 -30.34
C LYS A 189 24.96 -18.01 -30.58
N GLU A 190 25.68 -18.34 -29.52
CA GLU A 190 27.14 -18.60 -29.65
C GLU A 190 27.41 -20.03 -30.09
N LEU A 191 26.43 -20.87 -30.09
CA LEU A 191 26.52 -22.23 -30.55
C LEU A 191 26.10 -22.37 -32.00
#